data_66152bc5ad12470225a810d94084945e
#
_entry.id   66152bc5ad12470225a810d94084945e
#
_cell.length_a   1.000
_cell.length_b   1.000
_cell.length_c   1.000
_cell.angle_alpha   90.00
_cell.angle_beta   90.00
_cell.angle_gamma   90.00
#
_symmetry.space_group_name_H-M   'P 1'
#
loop_
_entity.id
_entity.type
_entity.pdbx_description
1 polymer ?
#
loop_
_entity_poly.entity_id
_entity_poly.type
_entity_poly.pdbx_seq_one_letter_code
_entity_poly.pdbx_strand_id
1 'polypeptide(L)'
;MYRFFVEESQIYNGIVHITGSDVNHIKNVLRMRPGEKILVSTGGEKEYHCAVSDFPEGEVLAAVEEVTAADRELPSGIVLFQGLPKGDKMELIIQKAVELGATEIVPVEMKRCVVKLDRKKAEKKAERWQTIALGAAKQSKRMQIPTVHMPVTFQQALAMMAESDVRLMPYENAEGMEGTRKILESIEPGESIAILIGPEGGIDEAEVEMAMKAKVEPITLGKRILRTETAGMTVLSILVYLLEGRERTR
;
A
#
# COMPACT_ATOMS: atom_id res chain seq x y z
N MET A 1 6.17 -17.08 -11.77
CA MET A 1 7.52 -16.71 -11.33
C MET A 1 7.36 -15.96 -10.02
N TYR A 2 8.13 -16.34 -8.99
CA TYR A 2 8.08 -15.73 -7.64
C TYR A 2 8.91 -14.46 -7.63
N ARG A 3 8.48 -13.46 -6.81
CA ARG A 3 9.19 -12.20 -6.60
C ARG A 3 9.82 -12.15 -5.22
N PHE A 4 11.03 -11.60 -5.17
CA PHE A 4 11.77 -11.33 -3.93
C PHE A 4 12.25 -9.89 -3.92
N PHE A 5 12.40 -9.33 -2.72
CA PHE A 5 12.96 -8.01 -2.52
C PHE A 5 14.31 -8.13 -1.84
N VAL A 6 15.30 -7.40 -2.37
CA VAL A 6 16.65 -7.34 -1.80
C VAL A 6 17.13 -5.89 -1.77
N GLU A 7 18.14 -5.61 -0.96
CA GLU A 7 18.83 -4.32 -1.01
C GLU A 7 19.74 -4.27 -2.26
N GLU A 8 19.98 -3.08 -2.79
CA GLU A 8 20.83 -2.92 -3.98
C GLU A 8 22.26 -3.43 -3.75
N SER A 9 22.77 -3.31 -2.52
CA SER A 9 24.04 -3.85 -2.06
C SER A 9 24.16 -5.38 -2.13
N GLN A 10 23.04 -6.08 -2.25
CA GLN A 10 22.99 -7.54 -2.40
C GLN A 10 23.10 -7.99 -3.86
N ILE A 11 23.27 -7.04 -4.80
CA ILE A 11 23.44 -7.35 -6.23
C ILE A 11 24.85 -6.91 -6.66
N TYR A 12 25.74 -7.85 -6.86
CA TYR A 12 27.09 -7.56 -7.31
C TYR A 12 27.67 -8.70 -8.18
N ASN A 13 28.58 -8.37 -9.08
CA ASN A 13 29.17 -9.33 -10.04
C ASN A 13 28.15 -10.14 -10.87
N GLY A 14 26.96 -9.55 -11.14
CA GLY A 14 25.89 -10.24 -11.87
C GLY A 14 25.16 -11.32 -11.07
N ILE A 15 25.31 -11.33 -9.74
CA ILE A 15 24.69 -12.30 -8.85
C ILE A 15 23.87 -11.54 -7.80
N VAL A 16 22.66 -12.02 -7.52
CA VAL A 16 21.83 -11.58 -6.41
C VAL A 16 22.07 -12.51 -5.22
N HIS A 17 22.36 -11.91 -4.07
CA HIS A 17 22.59 -12.58 -2.79
C HIS A 17 21.34 -12.45 -1.92
N ILE A 18 20.45 -13.46 -1.92
CA ILE A 18 19.22 -13.46 -1.12
C ILE A 18 19.53 -14.03 0.25
N THR A 19 19.24 -13.26 1.29
CA THR A 19 19.49 -13.60 2.70
C THR A 19 18.21 -13.53 3.54
N GLY A 20 18.30 -13.89 4.82
CA GLY A 20 17.19 -13.76 5.77
C GLY A 20 16.07 -14.77 5.55
N SER A 21 14.83 -14.36 5.81
CA SER A 21 13.65 -15.25 5.77
C SER A 21 13.36 -15.85 4.41
N ASP A 22 13.76 -15.18 3.33
CA ASP A 22 13.53 -15.64 1.96
C ASP A 22 14.35 -16.89 1.60
N VAL A 23 15.50 -17.09 2.28
CA VAL A 23 16.30 -18.32 2.12
C VAL A 23 15.48 -19.55 2.48
N ASN A 24 14.82 -19.54 3.65
CA ASN A 24 13.96 -20.65 4.07
C ASN A 24 12.76 -20.80 3.15
N HIS A 25 12.17 -19.69 2.69
CA HIS A 25 11.04 -19.72 1.77
C HIS A 25 11.42 -20.40 0.43
N ILE A 26 12.55 -20.01 -0.14
CA ILE A 26 13.03 -20.57 -1.42
C ILE A 26 13.42 -22.06 -1.28
N LYS A 27 14.23 -22.39 -0.25
CA LYS A 27 14.76 -23.75 -0.05
C LYS A 27 13.70 -24.75 0.39
N ASN A 28 12.88 -24.40 1.38
CA ASN A 28 12.05 -25.35 2.11
C ASN A 28 10.56 -25.27 1.76
N VAL A 29 10.05 -24.07 1.51
CA VAL A 29 8.62 -23.87 1.16
C VAL A 29 8.41 -24.08 -0.33
N LEU A 30 9.12 -23.32 -1.17
CA LEU A 30 9.03 -23.43 -2.62
C LEU A 30 9.83 -24.60 -3.18
N ARG A 31 10.84 -25.07 -2.45
CA ARG A 31 11.73 -26.19 -2.83
C ARG A 31 12.37 -25.98 -4.20
N MET A 32 12.79 -24.75 -4.47
CA MET A 32 13.38 -24.38 -5.73
C MET A 32 14.73 -25.06 -5.97
N ARG A 33 15.03 -25.27 -7.23
CA ARG A 33 16.27 -25.91 -7.71
C ARG A 33 17.11 -24.93 -8.52
N PRO A 34 18.42 -25.16 -8.66
CA PRO A 34 19.23 -24.41 -9.61
C PRO A 34 18.62 -24.42 -11.02
N GLY A 35 18.65 -23.27 -11.69
CA GLY A 35 18.01 -23.04 -13.00
C GLY A 35 16.58 -22.50 -12.95
N GLU A 36 15.88 -22.57 -11.82
CA GLU A 36 14.53 -22.01 -11.71
C GLU A 36 14.55 -20.49 -11.66
N LYS A 37 13.56 -19.88 -12.31
CA LYS A 37 13.51 -18.45 -12.53
C LYS A 37 12.78 -17.73 -11.42
N ILE A 38 13.34 -16.59 -11.01
CA ILE A 38 12.76 -15.65 -10.05
C ILE A 38 12.84 -14.22 -10.57
N LEU A 39 12.00 -13.36 -10.03
CA LEU A 39 12.06 -11.91 -10.19
C LEU A 39 12.63 -11.30 -8.92
N VAL A 40 13.51 -10.33 -9.07
CA VAL A 40 14.06 -9.59 -7.94
C VAL A 40 13.87 -8.10 -8.17
N SER A 41 13.50 -7.39 -7.11
CA SER A 41 13.36 -5.94 -7.08
C SER A 41 14.15 -5.36 -5.90
N THR A 42 14.72 -4.17 -6.10
CA THR A 42 15.37 -3.38 -5.05
C THR A 42 14.51 -2.20 -4.57
N GLY A 43 13.24 -2.15 -5.00
CA GLY A 43 12.35 -1.03 -4.71
C GLY A 43 12.43 0.13 -5.71
N GLY A 44 13.32 0.03 -6.71
CA GLY A 44 13.46 1.01 -7.79
C GLY A 44 12.72 0.59 -9.07
N GLU A 45 13.06 1.28 -10.18
CA GLU A 45 12.42 1.09 -11.48
C GLU A 45 12.93 -0.15 -12.25
N LYS A 46 13.92 -0.87 -11.69
CA LYS A 46 14.54 -2.03 -12.34
C LYS A 46 13.98 -3.34 -11.80
N GLU A 47 13.64 -4.24 -12.71
CA GLU A 47 13.28 -5.62 -12.43
C GLU A 47 14.42 -6.53 -12.92
N TYR A 48 14.94 -7.36 -12.03
CA TYR A 48 15.99 -8.32 -12.33
C TYR A 48 15.38 -9.69 -12.56
N HIS A 49 15.53 -10.22 -13.76
CA HIS A 49 15.17 -11.59 -14.10
C HIS A 49 16.36 -12.48 -13.79
N CYS A 50 16.21 -13.38 -12.85
CA CYS A 50 17.31 -14.17 -12.33
C CYS A 50 17.02 -15.68 -12.41
N ALA A 51 18.08 -16.48 -12.51
CA ALA A 51 18.02 -17.90 -12.31
C ALA A 51 18.71 -18.27 -10.99
N VAL A 52 18.05 -19.04 -10.13
CA VAL A 52 18.70 -19.61 -8.94
C VAL A 52 19.92 -20.40 -9.38
N SER A 53 21.08 -20.11 -8.81
CA SER A 53 22.34 -20.76 -9.19
C SER A 53 22.88 -21.69 -8.13
N ASP A 54 22.82 -21.32 -6.86
CA ASP A 54 23.38 -22.12 -5.77
C ASP A 54 22.69 -21.83 -4.42
N PHE A 55 22.96 -22.68 -3.45
CA PHE A 55 22.37 -22.64 -2.10
C PHE A 55 23.45 -22.75 -1.00
N PRO A 56 24.35 -21.80 -0.87
CA PRO A 56 25.32 -21.83 0.24
C PRO A 56 24.62 -21.69 1.60
N GLU A 57 25.41 -21.83 2.66
CA GLU A 57 24.89 -21.73 4.01
C GLU A 57 24.38 -20.29 4.28
N GLY A 58 23.12 -20.17 4.68
CA GLY A 58 22.50 -18.88 5.05
C GLY A 58 22.08 -17.99 3.89
N GLU A 59 22.32 -18.35 2.63
CA GLU A 59 21.91 -17.55 1.47
C GLU A 59 21.41 -18.41 0.28
N VAL A 60 20.83 -17.70 -0.69
CA VAL A 60 20.51 -18.24 -2.02
C VAL A 60 21.14 -17.32 -3.05
N LEU A 61 21.90 -17.90 -3.96
CA LEU A 61 22.50 -17.16 -5.08
C LEU A 61 21.60 -17.28 -6.31
N ALA A 62 21.41 -16.15 -7.00
CA ALA A 62 20.69 -16.16 -8.27
C ALA A 62 21.44 -15.30 -9.30
N ALA A 63 21.77 -15.92 -10.43
CA ALA A 63 22.44 -15.23 -11.54
C ALA A 63 21.45 -14.30 -12.24
N VAL A 64 21.86 -13.04 -12.45
CA VAL A 64 21.08 -12.06 -13.23
C VAL A 64 21.22 -12.43 -14.71
N GLU A 65 20.10 -12.67 -15.38
CA GLU A 65 20.06 -12.97 -16.81
C GLU A 65 19.66 -11.75 -17.64
N GLU A 66 18.72 -10.96 -17.10
CA GLU A 66 18.20 -9.77 -17.78
C GLU A 66 17.79 -8.73 -16.74
N VAL A 67 17.92 -7.47 -17.11
CA VAL A 67 17.41 -6.34 -16.33
C VAL A 67 16.47 -5.55 -17.22
N THR A 68 15.22 -5.41 -16.79
CA THR A 68 14.21 -4.65 -17.52
C THR A 68 13.76 -3.45 -16.70
N ALA A 69 13.30 -2.40 -17.36
CA ALA A 69 12.48 -1.38 -16.70
C ALA A 69 11.12 -2.01 -16.39
N ALA A 70 10.64 -1.83 -15.18
CA ALA A 70 9.31 -2.31 -14.80
C ALA A 70 8.42 -1.13 -14.45
N ASP A 71 7.31 -1.04 -15.16
CA ASP A 71 6.24 -0.09 -14.94
C ASP A 71 5.05 -0.82 -14.32
N ARG A 72 5.09 -1.01 -13.00
CA ARG A 72 4.05 -1.71 -12.24
C ARG A 72 3.48 -0.88 -11.11
N GLU A 73 3.99 0.31 -10.94
CA GLU A 73 3.51 1.24 -9.94
C GLU A 73 2.64 2.30 -10.61
N LEU A 74 1.63 2.76 -9.88
CA LEU A 74 0.84 3.89 -10.35
C LEU A 74 1.72 5.13 -10.52
N PRO A 75 1.39 6.03 -11.45
CA PRO A 75 2.15 7.27 -11.63
C PRO A 75 2.04 8.22 -10.44
N SER A 76 1.10 7.97 -9.52
CA SER A 76 0.79 8.78 -8.34
C SER A 76 0.99 7.99 -7.06
N GLY A 77 1.60 8.61 -6.06
CA GLY A 77 1.67 8.03 -4.71
C GLY A 77 0.31 8.12 -4.00
N ILE A 78 -0.19 7.01 -3.46
CA ILE A 78 -1.46 6.96 -2.75
C ILE A 78 -1.23 6.52 -1.32
N VAL A 79 -1.60 7.38 -0.36
CA VAL A 79 -1.55 7.10 1.08
C VAL A 79 -2.96 6.83 1.60
N LEU A 80 -3.18 5.63 2.14
CA LEU A 80 -4.44 5.25 2.75
C LEU A 80 -4.42 5.50 4.26
N PHE A 81 -5.14 6.50 4.74
CA PHE A 81 -5.42 6.76 6.15
C PHE A 81 -6.67 5.98 6.55
N GLN A 82 -6.48 4.91 7.32
CA GLN A 82 -7.55 3.99 7.67
C GLN A 82 -7.90 4.06 9.15
N GLY A 83 -9.11 4.48 9.49
CA GLY A 83 -9.63 4.38 10.85
C GLY A 83 -9.54 2.94 11.35
N LEU A 84 -8.99 2.73 12.55
CA LEU A 84 -8.73 1.39 13.11
C LEU A 84 -10.03 0.56 13.16
N PRO A 85 -10.15 -0.51 12.36
CA PRO A 85 -11.33 -1.37 12.35
C PRO A 85 -11.26 -2.44 13.42
N LYS A 86 -12.38 -3.12 13.68
CA LYS A 86 -12.45 -4.26 14.59
C LYS A 86 -11.85 -5.53 13.99
N GLY A 87 -11.35 -6.40 14.86
CA GLY A 87 -10.87 -7.74 14.49
C GLY A 87 -9.68 -7.70 13.53
N ASP A 88 -9.72 -8.60 12.55
CA ASP A 88 -8.63 -8.80 11.58
C ASP A 88 -8.84 -8.05 10.25
N LYS A 89 -9.86 -7.17 10.19
CA LYS A 89 -10.18 -6.41 8.97
C LYS A 89 -9.03 -5.57 8.47
N MET A 90 -8.19 -5.03 9.37
CA MET A 90 -7.02 -4.25 8.99
C MET A 90 -6.07 -5.07 8.11
N GLU A 91 -5.93 -6.36 8.36
CA GLU A 91 -5.09 -7.26 7.56
C GLU A 91 -5.60 -7.39 6.12
N LEU A 92 -6.92 -7.55 5.96
CA LEU A 92 -7.56 -7.56 4.65
C LEU A 92 -7.42 -6.20 3.93
N ILE A 93 -7.64 -5.10 4.66
CA ILE A 93 -7.50 -3.74 4.11
C ILE A 93 -6.09 -3.52 3.59
N ILE A 94 -5.07 -3.86 4.37
CA ILE A 94 -3.67 -3.71 3.96
C ILE A 94 -3.39 -4.56 2.73
N GLN A 95 -3.76 -5.83 2.74
CA GLN A 95 -3.58 -6.72 1.60
C GLN A 95 -4.16 -6.11 0.32
N LYS A 96 -5.41 -5.65 0.37
CA LYS A 96 -6.11 -5.11 -0.79
C LYS A 96 -5.62 -3.71 -1.19
N ALA A 97 -5.23 -2.88 -0.22
CA ALA A 97 -4.63 -1.58 -0.52
C ALA A 97 -3.29 -1.75 -1.28
N VAL A 98 -2.47 -2.71 -0.87
CA VAL A 98 -1.22 -3.05 -1.57
C VAL A 98 -1.51 -3.55 -2.99
N GLU A 99 -2.44 -4.48 -3.17
CA GLU A 99 -2.84 -4.98 -4.49
C GLU A 99 -3.36 -3.87 -5.41
N LEU A 100 -4.01 -2.84 -4.83
CA LEU A 100 -4.59 -1.70 -5.54
C LEU A 100 -3.67 -0.46 -5.60
N GLY A 101 -2.38 -0.63 -5.38
CA GLY A 101 -1.39 0.40 -5.68
C GLY A 101 -1.11 1.42 -4.57
N ALA A 102 -1.69 1.30 -3.37
CA ALA A 102 -1.32 2.18 -2.26
C ALA A 102 0.19 2.08 -1.96
N THR A 103 0.82 3.22 -1.73
CA THR A 103 2.25 3.32 -1.39
C THR A 103 2.48 3.32 0.11
N GLU A 104 1.52 3.82 0.87
CA GLU A 104 1.57 3.85 2.32
C GLU A 104 0.19 3.57 2.92
N ILE A 105 0.18 2.94 4.09
CA ILE A 105 -1.02 2.71 4.88
C ILE A 105 -0.78 3.27 6.29
N VAL A 106 -1.62 4.21 6.71
CA VAL A 106 -1.56 4.88 8.00
C VAL A 106 -2.80 4.50 8.82
N PRO A 107 -2.67 3.63 9.83
CA PRO A 107 -3.77 3.36 10.76
C PRO A 107 -4.07 4.59 11.61
N VAL A 108 -5.34 4.98 11.76
CA VAL A 108 -5.75 6.21 12.44
C VAL A 108 -6.63 5.88 13.64
N GLU A 109 -6.29 6.43 14.80
CA GLU A 109 -7.13 6.41 15.99
C GLU A 109 -8.18 7.51 15.89
N MET A 110 -9.42 7.13 15.64
CA MET A 110 -10.56 8.04 15.50
C MET A 110 -11.53 7.88 16.68
N LYS A 111 -12.35 8.88 16.89
CA LYS A 111 -13.30 8.94 18.02
C LYS A 111 -14.24 7.74 18.08
N ARG A 112 -14.74 7.27 16.93
CA ARG A 112 -15.66 6.13 16.82
C ARG A 112 -14.95 4.78 16.64
N CYS A 113 -13.61 4.73 16.75
CA CYS A 113 -12.88 3.48 16.82
C CYS A 113 -13.16 2.76 18.14
N VAL A 114 -13.57 1.51 18.04
CA VAL A 114 -13.75 0.63 19.22
C VAL A 114 -12.40 0.08 19.70
N VAL A 115 -11.49 -0.14 18.76
CA VAL A 115 -10.15 -0.64 19.06
C VAL A 115 -9.30 0.51 19.58
N LYS A 116 -8.68 0.27 20.76
CA LYS A 116 -7.64 1.15 21.32
C LYS A 116 -6.39 0.34 21.55
N LEU A 117 -5.28 0.82 21.08
CA LEU A 117 -4.00 0.15 21.17
C LEU A 117 -3.09 0.90 22.14
N ASP A 118 -2.57 0.21 23.15
CA ASP A 118 -1.39 0.72 23.84
C ASP A 118 -0.15 0.62 22.93
N ARG A 119 0.91 1.34 23.27
CA ARG A 119 2.12 1.43 22.45
C ARG A 119 2.70 0.06 22.08
N LYS A 120 2.79 -0.86 23.04
CA LYS A 120 3.36 -2.20 22.83
C LYS A 120 2.52 -3.05 21.87
N LYS A 121 1.19 -2.94 21.97
CA LYS A 121 0.28 -3.61 21.02
C LYS A 121 0.33 -2.99 19.64
N ALA A 122 0.45 -1.66 19.57
CA ALA A 122 0.58 -0.94 18.31
C ALA A 122 1.85 -1.35 17.55
N GLU A 123 3.01 -1.41 18.25
CA GLU A 123 4.29 -1.88 17.69
C GLU A 123 4.16 -3.29 17.09
N LYS A 124 3.65 -4.26 17.87
CA LYS A 124 3.45 -5.64 17.39
C LYS A 124 2.50 -5.74 16.21
N LYS A 125 1.43 -4.93 16.21
CA LYS A 125 0.49 -4.92 15.09
C LYS A 125 1.13 -4.30 13.83
N ALA A 126 1.87 -3.21 13.96
CA ALA A 126 2.56 -2.57 12.83
C ALA A 126 3.58 -3.54 12.19
N GLU A 127 4.37 -4.26 12.98
CA GLU A 127 5.28 -5.31 12.49
C GLU A 127 4.53 -6.40 11.70
N ARG A 128 3.42 -6.90 12.26
CA ARG A 128 2.58 -7.89 11.59
C ARG A 128 1.97 -7.35 10.31
N TRP A 129 1.46 -6.13 10.33
CA TRP A 129 0.86 -5.47 9.17
C TRP A 129 1.88 -5.21 8.06
N GLN A 130 3.10 -4.82 8.43
CA GLN A 130 4.20 -4.69 7.46
C GLN A 130 4.54 -6.03 6.79
N THR A 131 4.51 -7.13 7.55
CA THR A 131 4.71 -8.48 6.98
C THR A 131 3.59 -8.85 5.98
N ILE A 132 2.35 -8.44 6.25
CA ILE A 132 1.23 -8.65 5.33
C ILE A 132 1.42 -7.82 4.05
N ALA A 133 1.83 -6.55 4.19
CA ALA A 133 2.13 -5.70 3.05
C ALA A 133 3.24 -6.29 2.15
N LEU A 134 4.32 -6.80 2.75
CA LEU A 134 5.38 -7.52 2.04
C LEU A 134 4.84 -8.74 1.27
N GLY A 135 4.01 -9.56 1.92
CA GLY A 135 3.40 -10.74 1.29
C GLY A 135 2.51 -10.35 0.10
N ALA A 136 1.69 -9.31 0.27
CA ALA A 136 0.82 -8.78 -0.77
C ALA A 136 1.62 -8.19 -1.95
N ALA A 137 2.68 -7.42 -1.68
CA ALA A 137 3.56 -6.86 -2.69
C ALA A 137 4.25 -7.95 -3.54
N LYS A 138 4.73 -9.01 -2.90
CA LYS A 138 5.30 -10.19 -3.60
C LYS A 138 4.26 -10.85 -4.51
N GLN A 139 3.05 -11.08 -4.01
CA GLN A 139 1.98 -11.75 -4.74
C GLN A 139 1.48 -10.90 -5.92
N SER A 140 1.24 -9.61 -5.74
CA SER A 140 0.79 -8.68 -6.77
C SER A 140 1.90 -8.21 -7.71
N LYS A 141 3.13 -8.66 -7.48
CA LYS A 141 4.34 -8.31 -8.26
C LYS A 141 4.63 -6.82 -8.27
N ARG A 142 4.34 -6.12 -7.18
CA ARG A 142 4.72 -4.72 -7.00
C ARG A 142 6.24 -4.57 -7.02
N MET A 143 6.72 -3.41 -7.46
CA MET A 143 8.15 -3.07 -7.45
C MET A 143 8.60 -2.57 -6.09
N GLN A 144 7.68 -2.03 -5.31
CA GLN A 144 7.93 -1.46 -3.99
C GLN A 144 7.10 -2.20 -2.92
N ILE A 145 7.63 -2.21 -1.71
CA ILE A 145 6.90 -2.69 -0.53
C ILE A 145 6.25 -1.47 0.11
N PRO A 146 4.91 -1.37 0.13
CA PRO A 146 4.24 -0.26 0.81
C PRO A 146 4.58 -0.21 2.29
N THR A 147 4.75 1.00 2.80
CA THR A 147 5.01 1.22 4.23
C THR A 147 3.72 1.16 5.03
N VAL A 148 3.70 0.38 6.10
CA VAL A 148 2.62 0.41 7.08
C VAL A 148 3.10 1.12 8.33
N HIS A 149 2.51 2.28 8.59
CA HIS A 149 2.90 3.13 9.72
C HIS A 149 2.39 2.59 11.07
N MET A 150 3.00 3.07 12.13
CA MET A 150 2.41 2.99 13.46
C MET A 150 1.06 3.73 13.49
N PRO A 151 0.08 3.27 14.29
CA PRO A 151 -1.13 4.02 14.50
C PRO A 151 -0.86 5.45 14.97
N VAL A 152 -1.56 6.41 14.35
CA VAL A 152 -1.45 7.84 14.66
C VAL A 152 -2.78 8.38 15.14
N THR A 153 -2.78 9.51 15.86
CA THR A 153 -4.00 10.23 16.21
C THR A 153 -4.64 10.88 14.98
N PHE A 154 -5.92 11.20 15.04
CA PHE A 154 -6.62 11.87 13.95
C PHE A 154 -5.97 13.21 13.56
N GLN A 155 -5.50 14.00 14.54
CA GLN A 155 -4.80 15.25 14.27
C GLN A 155 -3.45 15.04 13.55
N GLN A 156 -2.69 14.03 13.95
CA GLN A 156 -1.45 13.65 13.25
C GLN A 156 -1.75 13.19 11.82
N ALA A 157 -2.81 12.41 11.63
CA ALA A 157 -3.24 11.99 10.29
C ALA A 157 -3.56 13.20 9.40
N LEU A 158 -4.31 14.20 9.90
CA LEU A 158 -4.59 15.43 9.15
C LEU A 158 -3.32 16.21 8.80
N ALA A 159 -2.35 16.27 9.73
CA ALA A 159 -1.07 16.93 9.47
C ALA A 159 -0.27 16.20 8.36
N MET A 160 -0.26 14.88 8.37
CA MET A 160 0.37 14.08 7.30
C MET A 160 -0.37 14.24 5.96
N MET A 161 -1.70 14.24 5.98
CA MET A 161 -2.51 14.45 4.77
C MET A 161 -2.25 15.82 4.13
N ALA A 162 -1.88 16.83 4.92
CA ALA A 162 -1.61 18.18 4.42
C ALA A 162 -0.43 18.23 3.44
N GLU A 163 0.47 17.24 3.46
CA GLU A 163 1.60 17.11 2.53
C GLU A 163 1.19 16.59 1.14
N SER A 164 -0.05 16.07 1.00
CA SER A 164 -0.56 15.55 -0.28
C SER A 164 -1.25 16.63 -1.09
N ASP A 165 -1.16 16.53 -2.41
CA ASP A 165 -1.81 17.45 -3.35
C ASP A 165 -3.33 17.28 -3.32
N VAL A 166 -3.80 16.04 -3.34
CA VAL A 166 -5.21 15.66 -3.32
C VAL A 166 -5.55 14.94 -2.02
N ARG A 167 -6.63 15.35 -1.36
CA ARG A 167 -7.07 14.81 -0.06
C ARG A 167 -8.54 14.47 -0.13
N LEU A 168 -8.87 13.18 -0.04
CA LEU A 168 -10.20 12.65 -0.23
C LEU A 168 -10.73 12.00 1.05
N MET A 169 -12.00 12.19 1.33
CA MET A 169 -12.70 11.53 2.43
C MET A 169 -14.04 11.00 1.93
N PRO A 170 -14.15 9.69 1.61
CA PRO A 170 -15.43 9.07 1.40
C PRO A 170 -16.32 9.25 2.63
N TYR A 171 -17.45 9.96 2.44
CA TYR A 171 -18.36 10.32 3.51
C TYR A 171 -19.82 10.07 3.10
N GLU A 172 -20.57 9.41 3.95
CA GLU A 172 -21.94 8.96 3.64
C GLU A 172 -22.93 10.10 3.38
N ASN A 173 -22.70 11.26 4.01
CA ASN A 173 -23.52 12.45 3.83
C ASN A 173 -22.96 13.41 2.75
N ALA A 174 -21.92 13.03 2.02
CA ALA A 174 -21.45 13.83 0.88
C ALA A 174 -22.48 13.74 -0.26
N GLU A 175 -22.89 14.89 -0.75
CA GLU A 175 -23.90 14.99 -1.82
C GLU A 175 -23.24 15.07 -3.20
N GLY A 176 -23.91 14.43 -4.15
CA GLY A 176 -23.67 14.64 -5.56
C GLY A 176 -22.54 13.82 -6.18
N MET A 177 -22.91 12.73 -6.87
CA MET A 177 -21.95 11.96 -7.70
C MET A 177 -21.25 12.82 -8.76
N GLU A 178 -21.87 13.90 -9.23
CA GLU A 178 -21.26 14.80 -10.21
C GLU A 178 -20.07 15.56 -9.60
N GLY A 179 -20.18 16.05 -8.36
CA GLY A 179 -19.07 16.68 -7.64
C GLY A 179 -17.91 15.70 -7.45
N THR A 180 -18.21 14.48 -6.99
CA THR A 180 -17.20 13.44 -6.85
C THR A 180 -16.49 13.13 -8.19
N ARG A 181 -17.23 13.02 -9.30
CA ARG A 181 -16.62 12.79 -10.62
C ARG A 181 -15.67 13.92 -11.01
N LYS A 182 -16.09 15.17 -10.86
CA LYS A 182 -15.23 16.33 -11.16
C LYS A 182 -13.93 16.31 -10.38
N ILE A 183 -14.01 16.02 -9.07
CA ILE A 183 -12.82 15.89 -8.21
C ILE A 183 -11.91 14.76 -8.71
N LEU A 184 -12.45 13.57 -8.91
CA LEU A 184 -11.65 12.41 -9.30
C LEU A 184 -11.08 12.53 -10.72
N GLU A 185 -11.82 13.10 -11.66
CA GLU A 185 -11.38 13.33 -13.04
C GLU A 185 -10.34 14.46 -13.17
N SER A 186 -10.27 15.37 -12.18
CA SER A 186 -9.27 16.44 -12.14
C SER A 186 -7.91 15.98 -11.61
N ILE A 187 -7.80 14.76 -11.09
CA ILE A 187 -6.53 14.23 -10.57
C ILE A 187 -5.58 13.94 -11.73
N GLU A 188 -4.41 14.56 -11.70
CA GLU A 188 -3.40 14.37 -12.72
C GLU A 188 -2.33 13.33 -12.28
N PRO A 189 -1.78 12.57 -13.24
CA PRO A 189 -0.68 11.65 -12.96
C PRO A 189 0.52 12.37 -12.37
N GLY A 190 1.03 11.87 -11.25
CA GLY A 190 2.13 12.46 -10.50
C GLY A 190 1.72 13.22 -9.26
N GLU A 191 0.44 13.58 -9.12
CA GLU A 191 -0.07 14.15 -7.87
C GLU A 191 -0.08 13.12 -6.75
N SER A 192 0.26 13.54 -5.55
CA SER A 192 0.18 12.74 -4.34
C SER A 192 -1.24 12.75 -3.78
N ILE A 193 -1.77 11.58 -3.42
CA ILE A 193 -3.17 11.41 -3.04
C ILE A 193 -3.27 10.82 -1.63
N ALA A 194 -3.98 11.50 -0.74
CA ALA A 194 -4.34 11.01 0.58
C ALA A 194 -5.83 10.64 0.64
N ILE A 195 -6.16 9.47 1.18
CA ILE A 195 -7.53 8.97 1.32
C ILE A 195 -7.80 8.69 2.79
N LEU A 196 -8.81 9.32 3.39
CA LEU A 196 -9.24 9.08 4.77
C LEU A 196 -10.49 8.22 4.79
N ILE A 197 -10.40 7.02 5.37
CA ILE A 197 -11.51 6.09 5.55
C ILE A 197 -11.86 5.97 7.04
N GLY A 198 -13.11 6.17 7.39
CA GLY A 198 -13.60 5.99 8.76
C GLY A 198 -13.65 4.52 9.22
N PRO A 199 -13.72 4.26 10.55
CA PRO A 199 -14.00 2.94 11.09
C PRO A 199 -15.45 2.53 10.84
N GLU A 200 -15.87 1.34 11.34
CA GLU A 200 -17.25 0.85 11.17
C GLU A 200 -18.34 1.78 11.74
N GLY A 201 -18.00 2.59 12.73
CA GLY A 201 -18.88 3.61 13.31
C GLY A 201 -19.00 4.90 12.48
N GLY A 202 -18.35 4.95 11.31
CA GLY A 202 -18.23 6.16 10.52
C GLY A 202 -17.29 7.20 11.13
N ILE A 203 -17.20 8.36 10.52
CA ILE A 203 -16.43 9.50 11.02
C ILE A 203 -17.32 10.35 11.92
N ASP A 204 -16.82 10.80 13.05
CA ASP A 204 -17.55 11.70 13.94
C ASP A 204 -17.70 13.10 13.30
N GLU A 205 -18.83 13.76 13.50
CA GLU A 205 -19.13 15.06 12.88
C GLU A 205 -18.05 16.10 13.16
N ALA A 206 -17.52 16.13 14.38
CA ALA A 206 -16.43 17.05 14.71
C ALA A 206 -15.11 16.70 13.97
N GLU A 207 -14.83 15.42 13.73
CA GLU A 207 -13.70 14.96 12.92
C GLU A 207 -13.91 15.31 11.44
N VAL A 208 -15.12 15.18 10.92
CA VAL A 208 -15.48 15.64 9.55
C VAL A 208 -15.23 17.14 9.39
N GLU A 209 -15.70 17.96 10.33
CA GLU A 209 -15.45 19.40 10.30
C GLU A 209 -13.96 19.75 10.34
N MET A 210 -13.17 19.04 11.16
CA MET A 210 -11.72 19.23 11.22
C MET A 210 -11.06 18.85 9.90
N ALA A 211 -11.47 17.73 9.29
CA ALA A 211 -10.96 17.29 7.99
C ALA A 211 -11.27 18.32 6.89
N MET A 212 -12.50 18.82 6.83
CA MET A 212 -12.88 19.84 5.84
C MET A 212 -12.11 21.16 6.03
N LYS A 213 -11.87 21.59 7.29
CA LYS A 213 -11.01 22.75 7.60
C LYS A 213 -9.56 22.52 7.14
N ALA A 214 -9.08 21.29 7.18
CA ALA A 214 -7.78 20.87 6.65
C ALA A 214 -7.79 20.63 5.12
N LYS A 215 -8.86 21.06 4.43
CA LYS A 215 -9.06 20.92 2.97
C LYS A 215 -9.08 19.46 2.50
N VAL A 216 -9.58 18.56 3.33
CA VAL A 216 -9.92 17.19 2.90
C VAL A 216 -11.31 17.26 2.27
N GLU A 217 -11.40 16.84 1.02
CA GLU A 217 -12.63 16.93 0.25
C GLU A 217 -13.55 15.72 0.49
N PRO A 218 -14.79 15.92 0.96
CA PRO A 218 -15.75 14.86 1.11
C PRO A 218 -16.24 14.42 -0.28
N ILE A 219 -16.19 13.09 -0.52
CA ILE A 219 -16.69 12.48 -1.75
C ILE A 219 -17.72 11.42 -1.43
N THR A 220 -18.64 11.15 -2.36
CA THR A 220 -19.59 10.06 -2.24
C THR A 220 -19.20 8.86 -3.12
N LEU A 221 -19.32 7.65 -2.59
CA LEU A 221 -19.14 6.40 -3.34
C LEU A 221 -20.48 5.78 -3.79
N GLY A 222 -21.53 6.59 -3.84
CA GLY A 222 -22.88 6.21 -4.26
C GLY A 222 -23.89 6.12 -3.12
N LYS A 223 -25.11 5.72 -3.45
CA LYS A 223 -26.26 5.76 -2.52
C LYS A 223 -26.25 4.67 -1.44
N ARG A 224 -25.35 3.71 -1.52
CA ARG A 224 -25.28 2.60 -0.54
C ARG A 224 -24.17 2.86 0.45
N ILE A 225 -24.44 2.57 1.74
CA ILE A 225 -23.40 2.59 2.76
C ILE A 225 -22.46 1.40 2.52
N LEU A 226 -21.18 1.70 2.35
CA LEU A 226 -20.15 0.69 2.21
C LEU A 226 -19.54 0.36 3.58
N ARG A 227 -19.12 -0.86 3.76
CA ARG A 227 -18.29 -1.22 4.92
C ARG A 227 -16.92 -0.55 4.81
N THR A 228 -16.26 -0.33 5.95
CA THR A 228 -14.97 0.37 6.00
C THR A 228 -13.93 -0.26 5.07
N GLU A 229 -13.84 -1.59 5.04
CA GLU A 229 -12.96 -2.33 4.13
C GLU A 229 -13.36 -2.12 2.66
N THR A 230 -14.64 -2.09 2.35
CA THR A 230 -15.15 -1.91 0.98
C THR A 230 -14.93 -0.48 0.48
N ALA A 231 -15.12 0.53 1.34
CA ALA A 231 -14.96 1.93 0.97
C ALA A 231 -13.52 2.21 0.48
N GLY A 232 -12.50 1.76 1.24
CA GLY A 232 -11.10 1.88 0.85
C GLY A 232 -10.79 1.20 -0.48
N MET A 233 -11.23 -0.05 -0.64
CA MET A 233 -11.04 -0.80 -1.91
C MET A 233 -11.73 -0.10 -3.09
N THR A 234 -12.92 0.46 -2.89
CA THR A 234 -13.68 1.11 -3.96
C THR A 234 -12.96 2.36 -4.47
N VAL A 235 -12.53 3.26 -3.56
CA VAL A 235 -11.86 4.49 -4.00
C VAL A 235 -10.50 4.17 -4.63
N LEU A 236 -9.74 3.23 -4.08
CA LEU A 236 -8.48 2.78 -4.67
C LEU A 236 -8.70 2.20 -6.08
N SER A 237 -9.71 1.35 -6.27
CA SER A 237 -10.03 0.80 -7.60
C SER A 237 -10.41 1.86 -8.62
N ILE A 238 -11.13 2.91 -8.21
CA ILE A 238 -11.45 4.04 -9.08
C ILE A 238 -10.17 4.80 -9.47
N LEU A 239 -9.27 5.05 -8.51
CA LEU A 239 -8.00 5.73 -8.78
C LEU A 239 -7.10 4.89 -9.69
N VAL A 240 -7.02 3.58 -9.49
CA VAL A 240 -6.33 2.67 -10.43
C VAL A 240 -6.89 2.85 -11.84
N TYR A 241 -8.22 2.76 -12.00
CA TYR A 241 -8.87 2.91 -13.31
C TYR A 241 -8.57 4.27 -13.98
N LEU A 242 -8.50 5.35 -13.19
CA LEU A 242 -8.24 6.69 -13.71
C LEU A 242 -6.77 6.96 -14.04
N LEU A 243 -5.84 6.34 -13.31
CA LEU A 243 -4.41 6.67 -13.37
C LEU A 243 -3.59 5.63 -14.13
N GLU A 244 -4.04 4.36 -14.17
CA GLU A 244 -3.31 3.27 -14.82
C GLU A 244 -3.10 3.57 -16.31
N GLY A 245 -1.85 3.44 -16.75
CA GLY A 245 -1.48 3.69 -18.15
C GLY A 245 -1.48 5.16 -18.58
N ARG A 246 -1.74 6.12 -17.68
CA ARG A 246 -1.56 7.55 -17.95
C ARG A 246 -0.12 7.95 -17.63
N GLU A 247 0.54 8.61 -18.58
CA GLU A 247 1.88 9.14 -18.35
C GLU A 247 1.84 10.39 -17.45
N ARG A 248 2.89 10.57 -16.64
CA ARG A 248 3.08 11.82 -15.87
C ARG A 248 3.18 12.98 -16.86
N THR A 249 2.32 13.96 -16.71
CA THR A 249 2.45 15.23 -17.42
C THR A 249 3.73 15.91 -16.92
N ARG A 250 4.71 16.11 -17.80
CA ARG A 250 6.02 16.73 -17.47
C ARG A 250 5.89 18.23 -17.27
#